data_19efef33fd970ba61f547aed976d8bdb
#
_entry.id   19efef33fd970ba61f547aed976d8bdb
#
_cell.length_a   1.000
_cell.length_b   1.000
_cell.length_c   1.000
_cell.angle_alpha   90.00
_cell.angle_beta   90.00
_cell.angle_gamma   90.00
#
_symmetry.space_group_name_H-M   'P 1'
#
loop_
_entity.id
_entity.type
_entity.pdbx_description
1 polymer ?
#
loop_
_entity_poly.entity_id
_entity_poly.type
_entity_poly.pdbx_seq_one_letter_code
_entity_poly.pdbx_strand_id
1 'polypeptide(L)'
;MIEPIRSRDLAGRALDLAVARAEGLVYTDGWLVRPSRRANGRWKGEHTIPLADYRPSQDWELAGPIIAREQISIGCDSHGWLAHKGGILWPICLATGDNALQAAMRCYVISRFGAIYSGENPEGK
;
A
#
# COMPACT_ATOMS: atom_id res chain seq x y z
N MET A 1 -1.73 19.32 11.53
CA MET A 1 -1.85 18.03 12.21
C MET A 1 -2.70 17.08 11.40
N ILE A 2 -2.29 15.84 11.27
CA ILE A 2 -3.01 14.83 10.52
C ILE A 2 -3.78 13.96 11.50
N GLU A 3 -5.09 13.83 11.25
CA GLU A 3 -5.89 12.94 12.07
C GLU A 3 -5.65 11.49 11.67
N PRO A 4 -5.49 10.60 12.64
CA PRO A 4 -5.38 9.18 12.32
C PRO A 4 -6.64 8.66 11.66
N ILE A 5 -6.47 7.74 10.73
CA ILE A 5 -7.59 7.10 10.04
C ILE A 5 -7.43 5.58 10.19
N ARG A 6 -8.53 4.88 10.28
CA ARG A 6 -8.46 3.42 10.32
C ARG A 6 -7.93 2.93 8.98
N SER A 7 -6.91 2.08 9.03
CA SER A 7 -6.31 1.57 7.81
C SER A 7 -7.34 0.91 6.90
N ARG A 8 -8.34 0.26 7.48
CA ARG A 8 -9.41 -0.40 6.72
C ARG A 8 -10.31 0.58 5.96
N ASP A 9 -10.24 1.88 6.29
CA ASP A 9 -11.07 2.90 5.65
C ASP A 9 -10.30 3.70 4.60
N LEU A 10 -9.00 3.43 4.44
CA LEU A 10 -8.22 4.12 3.43
C LEU A 10 -8.71 3.77 2.03
N ALA A 11 -8.76 4.76 1.16
CA ALA A 11 -9.23 4.58 -0.20
C ALA A 11 -8.56 5.59 -1.12
N GLY A 12 -8.61 5.33 -2.42
CA GLY A 12 -8.11 6.26 -3.41
C GLY A 12 -6.65 6.62 -3.21
N ARG A 13 -6.35 7.90 -3.38
CA ARG A 13 -4.98 8.38 -3.30
C ARG A 13 -4.37 8.17 -1.90
N ALA A 14 -5.17 8.33 -0.86
CA ALA A 14 -4.68 8.13 0.50
C ALA A 14 -4.19 6.70 0.70
N LEU A 15 -4.93 5.73 0.16
CA LEU A 15 -4.51 4.34 0.23
C LEU A 15 -3.24 4.11 -0.58
N ASP A 16 -3.18 4.65 -1.80
CA ASP A 16 -2.01 4.48 -2.65
C ASP A 16 -0.75 5.09 -2.03
N LEU A 17 -0.89 6.23 -1.36
CA LEU A 17 0.25 6.85 -0.68
C LEU A 17 0.69 6.03 0.54
N ALA A 18 -0.26 5.43 1.25
CA ALA A 18 0.09 4.55 2.37
C ALA A 18 0.85 3.33 1.86
N VAL A 19 0.44 2.77 0.72
CA VAL A 19 1.16 1.66 0.10
C VAL A 19 2.56 2.11 -0.32
N ALA A 20 2.69 3.31 -0.90
CA ALA A 20 4.00 3.84 -1.28
C ALA A 20 4.94 3.93 -0.07
N ARG A 21 4.43 4.42 1.06
CA ARG A 21 5.23 4.49 2.28
C ARG A 21 5.65 3.10 2.75
N ALA A 22 4.73 2.15 2.69
CA ALA A 22 5.03 0.78 3.08
C ALA A 22 6.12 0.18 2.20
N GLU A 23 6.17 0.59 0.92
CA GLU A 23 7.16 0.12 -0.03
C GLU A 23 8.48 0.87 0.08
N GLY A 24 8.58 1.87 0.94
CA GLY A 24 9.81 2.63 1.10
C GLY A 24 10.01 3.73 0.07
N LEU A 25 8.95 4.09 -0.65
CA LEU A 25 9.04 5.17 -1.63
C LEU A 25 8.95 6.51 -0.92
N VAL A 26 9.67 7.49 -1.46
CA VAL A 26 9.74 8.84 -0.91
C VAL A 26 9.15 9.81 -1.93
N TYR A 27 8.27 10.68 -1.46
CA TYR A 27 7.67 11.69 -2.33
C TYR A 27 8.63 12.86 -2.52
N THR A 28 8.85 13.25 -3.77
CA THR A 28 9.71 14.39 -4.11
C THR A 28 9.15 15.07 -5.36
N ASP A 29 8.63 16.27 -5.21
CA ASP A 29 8.19 17.13 -6.32
C ASP A 29 7.30 16.43 -7.33
N GLY A 30 6.28 15.74 -6.85
CA GLY A 30 5.32 15.07 -7.72
C GLY A 30 5.75 13.67 -8.15
N TRP A 31 6.88 13.18 -7.66
CA TRP A 31 7.38 11.86 -7.97
C TRP A 31 7.50 11.01 -6.72
N LEU A 32 7.32 9.72 -6.90
CA LEU A 32 7.65 8.74 -5.87
C LEU A 32 8.98 8.12 -6.27
N VAL A 33 9.91 8.11 -5.35
CA VAL A 33 11.29 7.73 -5.61
C VAL A 33 11.69 6.58 -4.69
N ARG A 34 12.28 5.55 -5.28
CA ARG A 34 12.88 4.45 -4.50
C ARG A 34 14.39 4.64 -4.53
N PRO A 35 14.95 5.23 -3.49
CA PRO A 35 16.40 5.41 -3.47
C PRO A 35 17.10 4.06 -3.31
N SER A 36 18.26 3.94 -3.93
CA SER A 36 19.10 2.77 -3.77
C SER A 36 20.55 3.18 -3.68
N ARG A 37 21.35 2.36 -3.00
CA ARG A 37 22.76 2.66 -2.79
C ARG A 37 23.64 1.59 -3.36
N ARG A 38 24.84 1.98 -3.78
CA ARG A 38 25.86 1.04 -4.18
C ARG A 38 26.47 0.39 -2.95
N ALA A 39 27.19 -0.71 -3.16
CA ALA A 39 27.85 -1.41 -2.06
C ALA A 39 28.81 -0.51 -1.28
N ASN A 40 29.37 0.51 -1.95
CA ASN A 40 30.31 1.45 -1.31
C ASN A 40 29.59 2.61 -0.59
N GLY A 41 28.26 2.55 -0.44
CA GLY A 41 27.51 3.59 0.25
C GLY A 41 27.06 4.74 -0.63
N ARG A 42 27.52 4.81 -1.87
CA ARG A 42 27.10 5.88 -2.79
C ARG A 42 25.76 5.57 -3.41
N TRP A 43 25.06 6.62 -3.81
CA TRP A 43 23.79 6.45 -4.49
C TRP A 43 24.01 5.77 -5.83
N LYS A 44 23.29 4.67 -6.04
CA LYS A 44 23.37 3.88 -7.27
C LYS A 44 22.47 4.45 -8.34
N GLY A 45 21.35 5.00 -7.93
CA GLY A 45 20.34 5.47 -8.84
C GLY A 45 18.98 5.39 -8.17
N GLU A 46 17.97 5.71 -8.93
CA GLU A 46 16.63 5.80 -8.39
C GLU A 46 15.64 5.23 -9.40
N HIS A 47 14.63 4.56 -8.88
CA HIS A 47 13.45 4.22 -9.66
C HIS A 47 12.39 5.23 -9.30
N THR A 48 11.81 5.88 -10.31
CA THR A 48 10.83 6.91 -10.08
C THR A 48 9.54 6.60 -10.82
N ILE A 49 8.44 7.05 -10.25
CA ILE A 49 7.14 6.96 -10.90
C ILE A 49 6.38 8.23 -10.53
N PRO A 50 5.72 8.87 -11.50
CA PRO A 50 4.89 10.04 -11.17
C PRO A 50 3.83 9.65 -10.15
N LEU A 51 3.59 10.54 -9.19
CA LEU A 51 2.60 10.28 -8.15
C LEU A 51 1.25 9.93 -8.75
N ALA A 52 0.86 10.62 -9.83
CA ALA A 52 -0.43 10.39 -10.47
C ALA A 52 -0.56 8.99 -11.06
N ASP A 53 0.56 8.35 -11.39
CA ASP A 53 0.55 7.02 -12.00
C ASP A 53 0.67 5.89 -10.98
N TYR A 54 0.96 6.21 -9.74
CA TYR A 54 1.13 5.19 -8.70
C TYR A 54 -0.20 4.89 -8.03
N ARG A 55 -0.92 3.92 -8.58
CA ARG A 55 -2.26 3.57 -8.11
C ARG A 55 -2.40 2.05 -7.91
N PRO A 56 -1.67 1.48 -6.94
CA PRO A 56 -1.78 0.03 -6.71
C PRO A 56 -3.18 -0.41 -6.30
N SER A 57 -4.02 0.50 -5.78
CA SER A 57 -5.41 0.15 -5.48
C SER A 57 -6.26 -0.03 -6.74
N GLN A 58 -5.74 0.30 -7.91
CA GLN A 58 -6.45 0.18 -9.18
C GLN A 58 -5.61 -0.46 -10.29
N ASP A 59 -4.34 -0.74 -10.04
CA ASP A 59 -3.40 -1.18 -11.07
C ASP A 59 -2.76 -2.51 -10.65
N TRP A 60 -3.16 -3.59 -11.32
CA TRP A 60 -2.62 -4.92 -11.03
C TRP A 60 -1.13 -5.03 -11.27
N GLU A 61 -0.59 -4.27 -12.21
CA GLU A 61 0.84 -4.30 -12.48
C GLU A 61 1.65 -3.83 -11.28
N LEU A 62 1.13 -2.85 -10.55
CA LEU A 62 1.78 -2.35 -9.34
C LEU A 62 1.46 -3.22 -8.14
N ALA A 63 0.22 -3.68 -8.02
CA ALA A 63 -0.23 -4.43 -6.86
C ALA A 63 0.18 -5.90 -6.88
N GLY A 64 0.24 -6.49 -8.08
CA GLY A 64 0.53 -7.92 -8.21
C GLY A 64 1.81 -8.37 -7.51
N PRO A 65 2.95 -7.69 -7.76
CA PRO A 65 4.19 -8.06 -7.07
C PRO A 65 4.10 -7.94 -5.55
N ILE A 66 3.36 -6.96 -5.05
CA ILE A 66 3.16 -6.80 -3.61
C ILE A 66 2.35 -7.97 -3.07
N ILE A 67 1.25 -8.29 -3.74
CA ILE A 67 0.38 -9.39 -3.34
C ILE A 67 1.16 -10.70 -3.30
N ALA A 68 1.96 -10.95 -4.32
CA ALA A 68 2.75 -12.18 -4.41
C ALA A 68 3.82 -12.23 -3.32
N ARG A 69 4.55 -11.15 -3.14
CA ARG A 69 5.63 -11.11 -2.16
C ARG A 69 5.09 -11.26 -0.73
N GLU A 70 3.98 -10.58 -0.44
CA GLU A 70 3.40 -10.57 0.89
C GLU A 70 2.47 -11.74 1.14
N GLN A 71 2.24 -12.57 0.13
CA GLN A 71 1.37 -13.74 0.23
C GLN A 71 -0.02 -13.38 0.73
N ILE A 72 -0.60 -12.35 0.10
CA ILE A 72 -1.94 -11.90 0.44
C ILE A 72 -2.95 -12.75 -0.33
N SER A 73 -3.92 -13.31 0.39
CA SER A 73 -5.01 -14.07 -0.19
C SER A 73 -6.19 -13.15 -0.44
N ILE A 74 -6.81 -13.30 -1.61
CA ILE A 74 -7.95 -12.46 -2.00
C ILE A 74 -9.11 -13.38 -2.36
N GLY A 75 -10.29 -13.02 -1.87
CA GLY A 75 -11.51 -13.74 -2.20
C GLY A 75 -12.70 -12.80 -2.25
N CYS A 76 -13.82 -13.33 -2.67
CA CYS A 76 -15.06 -12.56 -2.65
C CYS A 76 -16.22 -13.46 -2.21
N ASP A 77 -17.21 -12.84 -1.62
CA ASP A 77 -18.43 -13.51 -1.20
C ASP A 77 -19.61 -12.60 -1.50
N SER A 78 -20.78 -12.92 -0.94
CA SER A 78 -21.98 -12.12 -1.19
C SER A 78 -21.89 -10.71 -0.62
N HIS A 79 -20.91 -10.43 0.22
CA HIS A 79 -20.73 -9.13 0.85
C HIS A 79 -19.63 -8.29 0.19
N GLY A 80 -18.91 -8.86 -0.78
CA GLY A 80 -17.89 -8.13 -1.52
C GLY A 80 -16.53 -8.81 -1.47
N TRP A 81 -15.50 -8.02 -1.68
CA TRP A 81 -14.13 -8.51 -1.72
C TRP A 81 -13.48 -8.46 -0.35
N LEU A 82 -12.64 -9.45 -0.09
CA LEU A 82 -11.86 -9.45 1.13
C LEU A 82 -10.45 -9.95 0.83
N ALA A 83 -9.51 -9.54 1.67
CA ALA A 83 -8.13 -9.99 1.58
C ALA A 83 -7.62 -10.29 2.98
N HIS A 84 -6.77 -11.29 3.09
CA HIS A 84 -6.14 -11.61 4.36
C HIS A 84 -4.72 -12.07 4.16
N LYS A 85 -3.95 -11.95 5.22
CA LYS A 85 -2.57 -12.39 5.25
C LYS A 85 -2.43 -13.31 6.47
N GLY A 86 -1.69 -14.40 6.30
CA GLY A 86 -1.59 -15.43 7.32
C GLY A 86 -2.60 -16.53 7.06
N GLY A 87 -2.83 -17.39 8.05
CA GLY A 87 -3.74 -18.52 7.89
C GLY A 87 -5.20 -18.11 7.89
N ILE A 88 -6.05 -18.96 7.30
CA ILE A 88 -7.48 -18.70 7.26
C ILE A 88 -8.07 -18.64 8.67
N LEU A 89 -7.64 -19.53 9.54
CA LEU A 89 -8.16 -19.59 10.91
C LEU A 89 -7.59 -18.52 11.82
N TRP A 90 -6.35 -18.09 11.54
CA TRP A 90 -5.67 -17.09 12.37
C TRP A 90 -5.01 -16.07 11.45
N PRO A 91 -5.80 -15.20 10.81
CA PRO A 91 -5.21 -14.21 9.93
C PRO A 91 -4.41 -13.16 10.71
N ILE A 92 -3.24 -12.79 10.17
CA ILE A 92 -2.44 -11.72 10.73
C ILE A 92 -3.13 -10.39 10.50
N CYS A 93 -3.73 -10.24 9.33
CA CYS A 93 -4.52 -9.06 9.02
C CYS A 93 -5.63 -9.44 8.04
N LEU A 94 -6.69 -8.65 8.07
CA LEU A 94 -7.88 -8.88 7.26
C LEU A 94 -8.44 -7.53 6.84
N ALA A 95 -8.84 -7.42 5.60
CA ALA A 95 -9.44 -6.18 5.10
C ALA A 95 -10.48 -6.49 4.03
N THR A 96 -11.44 -5.59 3.88
CA THR A 96 -12.44 -5.66 2.82
C THR A 96 -12.24 -4.49 1.86
N GLY A 97 -12.92 -4.52 0.73
CA GLY A 97 -12.82 -3.45 -0.23
C GLY A 97 -13.88 -3.56 -1.31
N ASP A 98 -14.02 -2.49 -2.09
CA ASP A 98 -14.97 -2.45 -3.19
C ASP A 98 -14.50 -3.27 -4.37
N ASN A 99 -13.23 -3.55 -4.43
CA ASN A 99 -12.65 -4.42 -5.45
C ASN A 99 -11.46 -5.17 -4.84
N ALA A 100 -10.95 -6.13 -5.60
CA ALA A 100 -9.88 -7.00 -5.12
C ALA A 100 -8.63 -6.23 -4.70
N LEU A 101 -8.23 -5.24 -5.48
CA LEU A 101 -7.00 -4.50 -5.20
C LEU A 101 -7.13 -3.61 -3.97
N GLN A 102 -8.29 -2.98 -3.79
CA GLN A 102 -8.52 -2.17 -2.61
C GLN A 102 -8.43 -3.03 -1.34
N ALA A 103 -9.08 -4.19 -1.36
CA ALA A 103 -9.01 -5.11 -0.23
C ALA A 103 -7.57 -5.54 0.04
N ALA A 104 -6.84 -5.92 -1.02
CA ALA A 104 -5.46 -6.37 -0.87
C ALA A 104 -4.54 -5.28 -0.34
N MET A 105 -4.67 -4.06 -0.86
CA MET A 105 -3.80 -2.97 -0.45
C MET A 105 -4.12 -2.50 0.97
N ARG A 106 -5.38 -2.51 1.36
CA ARG A 106 -5.74 -2.24 2.76
C ARG A 106 -5.13 -3.29 3.69
N CYS A 107 -5.18 -4.55 3.29
CA CYS A 107 -4.57 -5.63 4.05
C CYS A 107 -3.07 -5.40 4.21
N TYR A 108 -2.41 -5.01 3.12
CA TYR A 108 -0.97 -4.73 3.16
C TYR A 108 -0.65 -3.59 4.12
N VAL A 109 -1.40 -2.49 4.04
CA VAL A 109 -1.19 -1.34 4.93
C VAL A 109 -1.39 -1.75 6.39
N ILE A 110 -2.44 -2.53 6.68
CA ILE A 110 -2.66 -3.02 8.03
C ILE A 110 -1.47 -3.84 8.52
N SER A 111 -0.90 -4.68 7.65
CA SER A 111 0.22 -5.53 8.04
C SER A 111 1.48 -4.72 8.32
N ARG A 112 1.62 -3.54 7.73
CA ARG A 112 2.81 -2.70 7.90
C ARG A 112 2.66 -1.66 9.01
N PHE A 113 1.49 -1.05 9.10
CA PHE A 113 1.27 0.08 10.00
C PHE A 113 0.25 -0.19 11.10
N GLY A 114 -0.43 -1.33 11.04
CA GLY A 114 -1.48 -1.64 12.01
C GLY A 114 -2.83 -1.05 11.62
N ALA A 115 -3.78 -1.15 12.54
CA ALA A 115 -5.17 -0.78 12.27
C ALA A 115 -5.37 0.73 12.12
N ILE A 116 -4.49 1.52 12.66
CA ILE A 116 -4.59 2.99 12.61
C ILE A 116 -3.41 3.53 11.82
N TYR A 117 -3.70 4.32 10.80
CA TYR A 117 -2.68 4.91 9.96
C TYR A 117 -2.67 6.42 10.17
N SER A 118 -1.49 6.98 10.43
CA SER A 118 -1.35 8.42 10.66
C SER A 118 -0.25 9.02 9.79
N GLY A 119 0.00 8.41 8.63
CA GLY A 119 0.98 8.93 7.70
C GLY A 119 0.50 10.21 7.04
N GLU A 120 1.44 11.09 6.72
CA GLU A 120 1.15 12.37 6.14
C GLU A 120 0.88 12.24 4.64
N ASN A 121 -0.10 13.00 4.16
CA ASN A 121 -0.39 13.07 2.73
C ASN A 121 0.40 14.23 2.14
N PRO A 122 1.40 13.97 1.28
CA PRO A 122 2.25 15.05 0.75
C PRO A 122 1.50 16.05 -0.11
N GLU A 123 0.32 15.71 -0.62
CA GLU A 123 -0.50 16.63 -1.40
C GLU A 123 -1.52 17.36 -0.53
N GLY A 124 -1.91 16.78 0.58
CA GLY A 124 -2.91 17.35 1.45
C GLY A 124 -2.26 18.19 2.53
N LYS A 125 -2.93 19.18 2.94
CA LYS A 125 -2.44 20.04 4.01
C LYS A 125 -3.40 20.09 5.12
#